data_f36a2cd73ab9f42d4655c7a49b0ddd5c
#
_entry.id   f36a2cd73ab9f42d4655c7a49b0ddd5c
#
_cell.length_a   1.000
_cell.length_b   1.000
_cell.length_c   1.000
_cell.angle_alpha   90.00
_cell.angle_beta   90.00
_cell.angle_gamma   90.00
#
_symmetry.space_group_name_H-M   'P 1'
#
loop_
_entity.id
_entity.type
_entity.pdbx_description
1 polymer ?
#
loop_
_entity_poly.entity_id
_entity_poly.type
_entity_poly.pdbx_seq_one_letter_code
_entity_poly.pdbx_strand_id
1 'polypeptide(L)'
;TDQQATDELLGRLTTQRLKAGPGAYSVYSNDCFTLAELVVEAVSGQDLMDYVRERFLLPAGLEDTYAPGDAFDTSRLTKTYFSASDDRALPQDTVGIVGAGGLYATAEDLAAFGGLFCGENELLTDASWTSTGEELYAQGLWPADSRDDALAYGLGWDNVHMFPFGQSGIAAWVKGGDTLRYHAGLIVLPEAGKAVAVLSSGGLSTY
;
A
#
# COMPACT_ATOMS: atom_id res chain seq x y z
N THR A 1 -15.37 7.75 11.49
CA THR A 1 -14.47 6.76 12.10
C THR A 1 -14.32 5.60 11.14
N ASP A 2 -13.26 4.86 11.25
CA ASP A 2 -12.97 3.69 10.43
C ASP A 2 -14.10 2.64 10.50
N GLN A 3 -14.58 2.33 11.70
CA GLN A 3 -15.74 1.46 11.92
C GLN A 3 -16.99 1.90 11.15
N GLN A 4 -17.25 3.21 11.06
CA GLN A 4 -18.41 3.69 10.30
C GLN A 4 -18.26 3.46 8.79
N ALA A 5 -17.05 3.61 8.24
CA ALA A 5 -16.76 3.36 6.83
C ALA A 5 -16.90 1.87 6.50
N THR A 6 -16.41 0.99 7.37
CA THR A 6 -16.54 -0.46 7.20
C THR A 6 -17.97 -0.95 7.33
N ASP A 7 -18.75 -0.44 8.29
CA ASP A 7 -20.17 -0.76 8.45
C ASP A 7 -20.99 -0.33 7.21
N GLU A 8 -20.70 0.85 6.65
CA GLU A 8 -21.31 1.29 5.39
C GLU A 8 -20.94 0.38 4.21
N LEU A 9 -19.67 0.00 4.08
CA LEU A 9 -19.20 -0.91 3.05
C LEU A 9 -19.93 -2.25 3.14
N LEU A 10 -19.93 -2.87 4.31
CA LEU A 10 -20.62 -4.15 4.55
C LEU A 10 -22.12 -4.07 4.25
N GLY A 11 -22.77 -3.00 4.67
CA GLY A 11 -24.19 -2.77 4.39
C GLY A 11 -24.51 -2.65 2.90
N ARG A 12 -23.58 -2.14 2.11
CA ARG A 12 -23.73 -1.98 0.65
C ARG A 12 -23.43 -3.25 -0.13
N LEU A 13 -22.65 -4.20 0.41
CA LEU A 13 -22.28 -5.45 -0.29
C LEU A 13 -23.51 -6.25 -0.76
N THR A 14 -24.60 -6.22 -0.01
CA THR A 14 -25.85 -6.92 -0.38
C THR A 14 -26.46 -6.43 -1.68
N THR A 15 -26.13 -5.21 -2.10
CA THR A 15 -26.64 -4.57 -3.32
C THR A 15 -25.62 -4.57 -4.46
N GLN A 16 -24.39 -4.97 -4.19
CA GLN A 16 -23.32 -5.02 -5.17
C GLN A 16 -23.42 -6.28 -6.04
N ARG A 17 -22.86 -6.18 -7.23
CA ARG A 17 -22.73 -7.33 -8.14
C ARG A 17 -21.25 -7.51 -8.46
N LEU A 18 -20.81 -8.74 -8.53
CA LEU A 18 -19.50 -9.06 -9.06
C LEU A 18 -19.40 -8.58 -10.51
N LYS A 19 -18.33 -7.89 -10.83
CA LYS A 19 -18.04 -7.41 -12.20
C LYS A 19 -17.70 -8.59 -13.14
N ALA A 20 -17.11 -9.66 -12.57
CA ALA A 20 -16.76 -10.89 -13.25
C ALA A 20 -16.65 -12.04 -12.24
N GLY A 21 -16.39 -13.25 -12.72
CA GLY A 21 -16.02 -14.36 -11.84
C GLY A 21 -14.69 -14.10 -11.11
N PRO A 22 -14.49 -14.68 -9.92
CA PRO A 22 -13.22 -14.58 -9.21
C PRO A 22 -12.05 -15.03 -10.10
N GLY A 23 -10.95 -14.27 -10.07
CA GLY A 23 -9.74 -14.54 -10.86
C GLY A 23 -9.82 -14.15 -12.35
N ALA A 24 -10.93 -13.54 -12.80
CA ALA A 24 -11.08 -13.20 -14.22
C ALA A 24 -10.17 -12.04 -14.66
N TYR A 25 -9.96 -11.07 -13.80
CA TYR A 25 -9.03 -9.97 -14.02
C TYR A 25 -8.69 -9.25 -12.72
N SER A 26 -7.63 -8.44 -12.74
CA SER A 26 -7.23 -7.59 -11.62
C SER A 26 -7.63 -6.14 -11.86
N VAL A 27 -8.06 -5.46 -10.81
CA VAL A 27 -8.34 -4.02 -10.81
C VAL A 27 -8.08 -3.45 -9.43
N TYR A 28 -7.50 -2.28 -9.36
CA TYR A 28 -7.28 -1.56 -8.10
C TYR A 28 -8.59 -1.31 -7.36
N SER A 29 -8.61 -1.59 -6.05
CA SER A 29 -9.80 -1.41 -5.23
C SER A 29 -9.48 -1.19 -3.76
N ASN A 30 -9.76 0.00 -3.24
CA ASN A 30 -9.71 0.27 -1.80
C ASN A 30 -10.72 -0.58 -1.02
N ASP A 31 -11.94 -0.76 -1.55
CA ASP A 31 -12.97 -1.56 -0.91
C ASP A 31 -12.51 -3.01 -0.68
N CYS A 32 -11.79 -3.60 -1.65
CA CYS A 32 -11.27 -4.96 -1.49
C CYS A 32 -10.19 -5.04 -0.40
N PHE A 33 -9.35 -4.03 -0.25
CA PHE A 33 -8.36 -3.99 0.82
C PHE A 33 -8.99 -3.74 2.19
N THR A 34 -10.04 -2.92 2.28
CA THR A 34 -10.85 -2.81 3.50
C THR A 34 -11.55 -4.12 3.85
N LEU A 35 -12.01 -4.89 2.87
CA LEU A 35 -12.55 -6.23 3.14
C LEU A 35 -11.45 -7.21 3.58
N ALA A 36 -10.23 -7.10 3.04
CA ALA A 36 -9.10 -7.90 3.50
C ALA A 36 -8.73 -7.59 4.96
N GLU A 37 -8.77 -6.31 5.37
CA GLU A 37 -8.65 -5.88 6.78
C GLU A 37 -9.64 -6.65 7.66
N LEU A 38 -10.94 -6.60 7.33
CA LEU A 38 -11.98 -7.28 8.10
C LEU A 38 -11.78 -8.80 8.17
N VAL A 39 -11.22 -9.42 7.13
CA VAL A 39 -10.86 -10.85 7.16
C VAL A 39 -9.72 -11.10 8.15
N VAL A 40 -8.68 -10.26 8.15
CA VAL A 40 -7.57 -10.38 9.11
C VAL A 40 -8.10 -10.24 10.53
N GLU A 41 -8.93 -9.23 10.81
CA GLU A 41 -9.51 -9.01 12.13
C GLU A 41 -10.39 -10.17 12.59
N ALA A 42 -11.25 -10.66 11.70
CA ALA A 42 -12.13 -11.80 12.01
C ALA A 42 -11.35 -13.10 12.32
N VAL A 43 -10.22 -13.32 11.65
CA VAL A 43 -9.41 -14.54 11.83
C VAL A 43 -8.45 -14.42 13.02
N SER A 44 -7.85 -13.24 13.20
CA SER A 44 -6.88 -12.99 14.28
C SER A 44 -7.53 -12.70 15.62
N GLY A 45 -8.74 -12.12 15.60
CA GLY A 45 -9.41 -11.56 16.78
C GLY A 45 -8.75 -10.27 17.29
N GLN A 46 -7.94 -9.61 16.49
CA GLN A 46 -7.23 -8.38 16.78
C GLN A 46 -7.62 -7.30 15.77
N ASP A 47 -7.53 -6.03 16.16
CA ASP A 47 -7.53 -4.90 15.22
C ASP A 47 -6.38 -5.05 14.22
N LEU A 48 -6.59 -4.62 12.96
CA LEU A 48 -5.58 -4.79 11.91
C LEU A 48 -4.23 -4.16 12.30
N MET A 49 -4.24 -2.93 12.85
CA MET A 49 -2.98 -2.27 13.19
C MET A 49 -2.29 -2.90 14.39
N ASP A 50 -3.03 -3.43 15.36
CA ASP A 50 -2.45 -4.19 16.46
C ASP A 50 -1.79 -5.46 15.94
N TYR A 51 -2.47 -6.17 15.02
CA TYR A 51 -1.92 -7.36 14.36
C TYR A 51 -0.66 -7.03 13.55
N VAL A 52 -0.71 -6.00 12.71
CA VAL A 52 0.43 -5.58 11.87
C VAL A 52 1.59 -5.11 12.74
N ARG A 53 1.32 -4.35 13.78
CA ARG A 53 2.34 -3.87 14.72
C ARG A 53 3.05 -5.03 15.41
N GLU A 54 2.30 -5.98 15.95
CA GLU A 54 2.87 -7.13 16.69
C GLU A 54 3.65 -8.06 15.75
N ARG A 55 3.12 -8.31 14.54
CA ARG A 55 3.67 -9.34 13.66
C ARG A 55 4.74 -8.85 12.71
N PHE A 56 4.74 -7.57 12.36
CA PHE A 56 5.62 -7.02 11.34
C PHE A 56 6.41 -5.79 11.81
N LEU A 57 5.74 -4.76 12.33
CA LEU A 57 6.42 -3.49 12.58
C LEU A 57 7.45 -3.63 13.71
N LEU A 58 7.05 -4.11 14.87
CA LEU A 58 7.96 -4.27 16.02
C LEU A 58 9.08 -5.27 15.74
N PRO A 59 8.83 -6.47 15.19
CA PRO A 59 9.90 -7.39 14.84
C PRO A 59 10.86 -6.86 13.78
N ALA A 60 10.40 -6.00 12.88
CA ALA A 60 11.23 -5.35 11.86
C ALA A 60 11.89 -4.05 12.35
N GLY A 61 11.61 -3.60 13.57
CA GLY A 61 12.15 -2.34 14.10
C GLY A 61 11.55 -1.09 13.48
N LEU A 62 10.33 -1.17 12.93
CA LEU A 62 9.61 -0.06 12.31
C LEU A 62 8.80 0.68 13.38
N GLU A 63 9.44 1.55 14.11
CA GLU A 63 8.87 2.19 15.30
C GLU A 63 8.12 3.50 15.00
N ASP A 64 8.33 4.08 13.82
CA ASP A 64 7.76 5.35 13.40
C ASP A 64 6.65 5.18 12.34
N THR A 65 5.88 4.09 12.45
CA THR A 65 4.71 3.79 11.60
C THR A 65 3.45 3.72 12.47
N TYR A 66 2.45 4.54 12.16
CA TYR A 66 1.26 4.75 12.97
C TYR A 66 -0.03 4.74 12.13
N ALA A 67 -1.11 4.26 12.72
CA ALA A 67 -2.45 4.43 12.18
C ALA A 67 -3.05 5.80 12.57
N PRO A 68 -4.06 6.28 11.83
CA PRO A 68 -4.90 7.38 12.28
C PRO A 68 -5.56 7.05 13.62
N GLY A 69 -5.33 7.86 14.63
CA GLY A 69 -5.84 7.62 15.97
C GLY A 69 -4.83 7.07 16.98
N ASP A 70 -3.69 6.58 16.50
CA ASP A 70 -2.59 6.21 17.39
C ASP A 70 -2.04 7.43 18.14
N ALA A 71 -1.53 7.19 19.35
CA ALA A 71 -0.86 8.21 20.13
C ALA A 71 0.61 8.33 19.69
N PHE A 72 0.95 9.40 18.97
CA PHE A 72 2.32 9.73 18.60
C PHE A 72 2.53 11.25 18.58
N ASP A 73 3.77 11.70 18.47
CA ASP A 73 4.09 13.11 18.39
C ASP A 73 3.72 13.71 17.01
N THR A 74 2.51 14.26 16.92
CA THR A 74 1.99 14.86 15.69
C THR A 74 2.76 16.12 15.24
N SER A 75 3.64 16.68 16.07
CA SER A 75 4.51 17.79 15.66
C SER A 75 5.57 17.34 14.62
N ARG A 76 5.82 16.05 14.52
CA ARG A 76 6.71 15.43 13.53
C ARG A 76 6.07 15.30 12.15
N LEU A 77 4.76 15.46 12.02
CA LEU A 77 4.08 15.37 10.73
C LEU A 77 4.49 16.52 9.82
N THR A 78 4.82 16.18 8.58
CA THR A 78 5.13 17.16 7.55
C THR A 78 3.91 18.03 7.27
N LYS A 79 4.10 19.35 7.29
CA LYS A 79 3.04 20.29 6.96
C LYS A 79 2.80 20.35 5.46
N THR A 80 1.55 20.54 5.08
CA THR A 80 1.14 20.75 3.70
C THR A 80 0.65 22.17 3.48
N TYR A 81 0.79 22.67 2.27
CA TYR A 81 0.45 24.03 1.89
C TYR A 81 -0.35 24.04 0.59
N PHE A 82 -1.17 25.05 0.36
CA PHE A 82 -1.98 25.15 -0.86
C PHE A 82 -1.09 25.43 -2.09
N SER A 83 -0.04 26.18 -1.90
CA SER A 83 0.96 26.46 -2.93
C SER A 83 2.32 26.76 -2.29
N ALA A 84 3.38 26.74 -3.07
CA ALA A 84 4.73 27.07 -2.60
C ALA A 84 4.88 28.52 -2.08
N SER A 85 3.96 29.41 -2.40
CA SER A 85 3.94 30.81 -1.95
C SER A 85 3.01 31.06 -0.75
N ASP A 86 2.29 30.03 -0.26
CA ASP A 86 1.43 30.16 0.92
C ASP A 86 2.23 29.77 2.16
N ASP A 87 2.25 30.61 3.17
CA ASP A 87 2.93 30.37 4.45
C ASP A 87 2.02 29.74 5.51
N ARG A 88 0.72 29.59 5.19
CA ARG A 88 -0.27 28.99 6.08
C ARG A 88 -0.34 27.48 5.82
N ALA A 89 0.06 26.71 6.83
CA ALA A 89 -0.17 25.27 6.79
C ALA A 89 -1.66 24.93 6.72
N LEU A 90 -1.98 23.96 5.89
CA LEU A 90 -3.33 23.41 5.80
C LEU A 90 -3.61 22.47 6.98
N PRO A 91 -4.87 22.24 7.32
CA PRO A 91 -5.23 21.19 8.27
C PRO A 91 -4.66 19.83 7.81
N GLN A 92 -4.31 19.01 8.78
CA GLN A 92 -3.83 17.66 8.52
C GLN A 92 -4.89 16.85 7.76
N ASP A 93 -4.45 16.17 6.72
CA ASP A 93 -5.25 15.20 5.99
C ASP A 93 -5.16 13.83 6.69
N THR A 94 -6.31 13.20 6.90
CA THR A 94 -6.40 11.90 7.59
C THR A 94 -7.35 11.01 6.82
N VAL A 95 -6.88 9.82 6.48
CA VAL A 95 -7.67 8.78 5.83
C VAL A 95 -7.94 7.67 6.84
N GLY A 96 -9.20 7.35 7.08
CA GLY A 96 -9.63 6.40 8.10
C GLY A 96 -10.08 5.05 7.51
N ILE A 97 -9.38 4.53 6.51
CA ILE A 97 -9.62 3.19 5.91
C ILE A 97 -8.30 2.42 5.93
N VAL A 98 -7.90 1.98 7.12
CA VAL A 98 -6.55 1.51 7.44
C VAL A 98 -6.10 0.36 6.54
N GLY A 99 -6.95 -0.60 6.24
CA GLY A 99 -6.64 -1.70 5.31
C GLY A 99 -6.34 -1.25 3.88
N ALA A 100 -6.90 -0.12 3.46
CA ALA A 100 -6.65 0.44 2.13
C ALA A 100 -5.54 1.49 2.11
N GLY A 101 -5.18 2.08 3.28
CA GLY A 101 -4.13 3.09 3.38
C GLY A 101 -4.32 4.06 4.55
N GLY A 102 -3.63 5.20 4.49
CA GLY A 102 -3.75 6.25 5.50
C GLY A 102 -2.80 6.14 6.68
N LEU A 103 -1.84 5.22 6.64
CA LEU A 103 -0.79 5.13 7.66
C LEU A 103 0.17 6.32 7.57
N TYR A 104 0.63 6.76 8.72
CA TYR A 104 1.76 7.69 8.84
C TYR A 104 3.03 6.89 8.99
N ALA A 105 4.05 7.24 8.25
CA ALA A 105 5.37 6.61 8.35
C ALA A 105 6.49 7.59 8.02
N THR A 106 7.70 7.27 8.45
CA THR A 106 8.91 7.91 7.95
C THR A 106 9.36 7.25 6.64
N ALA A 107 10.20 7.94 5.86
CA ALA A 107 10.80 7.34 4.67
C ALA A 107 11.74 6.18 5.04
N GLU A 108 12.38 6.26 6.20
CA GLU A 108 13.23 5.21 6.76
C GLU A 108 12.42 3.94 7.02
N ASP A 109 11.29 4.03 7.74
CA ASP A 109 10.43 2.89 8.02
C ASP A 109 9.87 2.29 6.74
N LEU A 110 9.42 3.14 5.80
CA LEU A 110 8.88 2.66 4.54
C LEU A 110 9.95 1.95 3.69
N ALA A 111 11.18 2.47 3.65
CA ALA A 111 12.29 1.82 2.97
C ALA A 111 12.69 0.50 3.65
N ALA A 112 12.71 0.48 4.99
CA ALA A 112 13.00 -0.72 5.76
C ALA A 112 11.90 -1.78 5.59
N PHE A 113 10.62 -1.38 5.54
CA PHE A 113 9.53 -2.28 5.16
C PHE A 113 9.75 -2.89 3.77
N GLY A 114 10.14 -2.07 2.78
CA GLY A 114 10.53 -2.57 1.47
C GLY A 114 11.69 -3.57 1.51
N GLY A 115 12.61 -3.38 2.45
CA GLY A 115 13.73 -4.28 2.71
C GLY A 115 13.32 -5.71 3.09
N LEU A 116 12.13 -5.89 3.68
CA LEU A 116 11.59 -7.23 4.00
C LEU A 116 11.37 -8.11 2.75
N PHE A 117 11.29 -7.49 1.59
CA PHE A 117 11.13 -8.20 0.32
C PHE A 117 12.45 -8.39 -0.44
N CYS A 118 13.57 -7.98 0.17
CA CYS A 118 14.90 -8.03 -0.42
C CYS A 118 15.73 -9.22 0.09
N GLY A 119 15.19 -10.42 0.06
CA GLY A 119 15.86 -11.64 0.49
C GLY A 119 15.13 -12.38 1.59
N GLU A 120 15.80 -13.41 2.12
CA GLU A 120 15.24 -14.23 3.20
C GLU A 120 15.11 -13.43 4.51
N ASN A 121 13.96 -13.56 5.16
CA ASN A 121 13.71 -13.03 6.50
C ASN A 121 12.75 -13.94 7.27
N GLU A 122 12.71 -13.77 8.59
CA GLU A 122 11.88 -14.61 9.46
C GLU A 122 10.39 -14.19 9.50
N LEU A 123 10.05 -13.03 8.92
CA LEU A 123 8.69 -12.47 8.98
C LEU A 123 7.81 -12.96 7.83
N LEU A 124 8.41 -13.31 6.69
CA LEU A 124 7.70 -13.84 5.54
C LEU A 124 8.17 -15.27 5.26
N THR A 125 7.21 -16.17 5.05
CA THR A 125 7.55 -17.49 4.51
C THR A 125 7.93 -17.40 3.04
N ASP A 126 8.72 -18.33 2.52
CA ASP A 126 9.07 -18.39 1.09
C ASP A 126 7.81 -18.39 0.20
N ALA A 127 6.75 -19.09 0.62
CA ALA A 127 5.49 -19.13 -0.09
C ALA A 127 4.81 -17.74 -0.11
N SER A 128 4.79 -17.04 1.02
CA SER A 128 4.22 -15.68 1.11
C SER A 128 5.03 -14.70 0.28
N TRP A 129 6.36 -14.78 0.36
CA TRP A 129 7.25 -13.92 -0.42
C TRP A 129 7.05 -14.12 -1.92
N THR A 130 7.03 -15.37 -2.38
CA THR A 130 6.80 -15.73 -3.79
C THR A 130 5.43 -15.23 -4.26
N SER A 131 4.37 -15.52 -3.50
CA SER A 131 3.02 -15.09 -3.85
C SER A 131 2.85 -13.58 -3.93
N THR A 132 3.61 -12.82 -3.12
CA THR A 132 3.55 -11.37 -3.12
C THR A 132 4.06 -10.77 -4.43
N GLY A 133 5.13 -11.34 -5.00
CA GLY A 133 5.76 -10.85 -6.24
C GLY A 133 5.26 -11.54 -7.51
N GLU A 134 4.33 -12.49 -7.41
CA GLU A 134 3.74 -13.14 -8.56
C GLU A 134 2.84 -12.18 -9.33
N GLU A 135 2.98 -12.12 -10.64
CA GLU A 135 2.08 -11.34 -11.48
C GLU A 135 0.68 -11.94 -11.49
N LEU A 136 -0.28 -11.19 -10.95
CA LEU A 136 -1.68 -11.60 -10.87
C LEU A 136 -2.56 -10.95 -11.95
N TYR A 137 -1.96 -10.17 -12.85
CA TYR A 137 -2.67 -9.50 -13.93
C TYR A 137 -2.80 -10.42 -15.14
N ALA A 138 -3.53 -11.53 -14.97
CA ALA A 138 -3.70 -12.53 -16.03
C ALA A 138 -4.57 -12.04 -17.20
N GLN A 139 -5.58 -11.21 -16.91
CA GLN A 139 -6.46 -10.60 -17.92
C GLN A 139 -6.96 -9.26 -17.39
N GLY A 140 -6.62 -8.18 -18.07
CA GLY A 140 -7.12 -6.85 -17.74
C GLY A 140 -8.45 -6.54 -18.38
N LEU A 141 -9.07 -5.46 -17.92
CA LEU A 141 -10.23 -4.84 -18.61
C LEU A 141 -9.87 -4.29 -19.98
N TRP A 142 -8.58 -4.11 -20.25
CA TRP A 142 -8.04 -3.54 -21.48
C TRP A 142 -7.54 -4.63 -22.41
N PRO A 143 -7.65 -4.45 -23.73
CA PRO A 143 -7.12 -5.41 -24.68
C PRO A 143 -5.63 -5.67 -24.45
N ALA A 144 -5.24 -6.94 -24.51
CA ALA A 144 -3.86 -7.39 -24.27
C ALA A 144 -2.82 -6.88 -25.27
N ASP A 145 -3.27 -6.23 -26.34
CA ASP A 145 -2.44 -5.71 -27.41
C ASP A 145 -1.96 -4.27 -27.19
N SER A 146 -2.31 -3.66 -26.04
CA SER A 146 -2.17 -2.22 -25.96
C SER A 146 -0.79 -1.73 -25.58
N ARG A 147 0.11 -2.49 -24.94
CA ARG A 147 1.51 -2.05 -24.62
C ARG A 147 2.37 -3.13 -23.95
N ASP A 148 3.70 -3.05 -24.22
CA ASP A 148 4.75 -3.83 -23.52
C ASP A 148 4.97 -3.39 -22.04
N ASP A 149 4.31 -2.33 -21.60
CA ASP A 149 4.35 -1.75 -20.25
C ASP A 149 3.02 -1.96 -19.50
N ALA A 150 2.33 -3.04 -19.81
CA ALA A 150 1.07 -3.41 -19.18
C ALA A 150 1.19 -3.46 -17.66
N LEU A 151 0.09 -3.11 -17.00
CA LEU A 151 -0.04 -3.25 -15.54
C LEU A 151 0.22 -4.71 -15.15
N ALA A 152 1.17 -4.92 -14.25
CA ALA A 152 1.56 -6.23 -13.75
C ALA A 152 1.31 -6.27 -12.23
N TYR A 153 0.05 -6.27 -11.82
CA TYR A 153 -0.31 -6.29 -10.40
C TYR A 153 0.27 -7.54 -9.71
N GLY A 154 0.95 -7.30 -8.59
CA GLY A 154 1.24 -8.33 -7.62
C GLY A 154 0.24 -8.31 -6.47
N LEU A 155 0.45 -9.12 -5.46
CA LEU A 155 -0.38 -9.13 -4.26
C LEU A 155 -0.04 -7.91 -3.39
N GLY A 156 -0.82 -6.85 -3.56
CA GLY A 156 -0.60 -5.55 -2.92
C GLY A 156 0.34 -4.60 -3.67
N TRP A 157 0.97 -5.03 -4.75
CA TRP A 157 1.82 -4.19 -5.60
C TRP A 157 1.08 -3.67 -6.81
N ASP A 158 1.32 -2.41 -7.17
CA ASP A 158 0.73 -1.79 -8.36
C ASP A 158 1.37 -2.33 -9.64
N ASN A 159 2.64 -2.71 -9.55
CA ASN A 159 3.38 -3.34 -10.65
C ASN A 159 4.56 -4.15 -10.09
N VAL A 160 4.79 -5.35 -10.61
CA VAL A 160 5.93 -6.21 -10.24
C VAL A 160 6.99 -6.28 -11.35
N HIS A 161 6.76 -5.64 -12.51
CA HIS A 161 7.67 -5.53 -13.66
C HIS A 161 7.84 -4.09 -14.12
N MET A 162 8.01 -3.16 -13.19
CA MET A 162 8.05 -1.72 -13.48
C MET A 162 9.07 -1.36 -14.58
N PHE A 163 8.63 -0.54 -15.53
CA PHE A 163 9.53 0.11 -16.51
C PHE A 163 10.54 1.06 -15.79
N PRO A 164 11.82 1.13 -16.21
CA PRO A 164 12.44 0.38 -17.31
C PRO A 164 13.00 -1.00 -16.92
N PHE A 165 12.95 -1.36 -15.65
CA PHE A 165 13.58 -2.56 -15.08
C PHE A 165 13.06 -3.85 -15.72
N GLY A 166 11.74 -3.97 -15.87
CA GLY A 166 11.10 -5.14 -16.46
C GLY A 166 11.58 -5.44 -17.89
N GLN A 167 11.87 -4.41 -18.70
CA GLN A 167 12.45 -4.58 -20.04
C GLN A 167 13.86 -5.19 -20.01
N SER A 168 14.56 -5.06 -18.89
CA SER A 168 15.89 -5.63 -18.68
C SER A 168 15.84 -6.97 -17.93
N GLY A 169 14.65 -7.51 -17.71
CA GLY A 169 14.47 -8.76 -16.97
C GLY A 169 14.73 -8.61 -15.46
N ILE A 170 14.68 -7.40 -14.94
CA ILE A 170 14.87 -7.10 -13.50
C ILE A 170 13.52 -6.98 -12.85
N ALA A 171 13.25 -7.80 -11.83
CA ALA A 171 12.06 -7.66 -11.00
C ALA A 171 12.11 -6.31 -10.25
N ALA A 172 11.08 -5.50 -10.44
CA ALA A 172 10.93 -4.23 -9.76
C ALA A 172 9.48 -4.07 -9.31
N TRP A 173 9.26 -4.18 -8.01
CA TRP A 173 7.94 -4.11 -7.39
C TRP A 173 7.69 -2.68 -6.92
N VAL A 174 6.53 -2.17 -7.25
CA VAL A 174 6.17 -0.77 -6.98
C VAL A 174 4.83 -0.69 -6.29
N LYS A 175 4.78 0.14 -5.26
CA LYS A 175 3.53 0.55 -4.63
C LYS A 175 3.52 2.06 -4.45
N GLY A 176 2.47 2.69 -4.95
CA GLY A 176 2.20 4.08 -4.69
C GLY A 176 1.12 4.29 -3.64
N GLY A 177 1.08 5.48 -3.08
CA GLY A 177 0.04 5.91 -2.17
C GLY A 177 -0.18 7.41 -2.30
N ASP A 178 -1.43 7.79 -2.50
CA ASP A 178 -1.82 9.20 -2.63
C ASP A 178 -3.01 9.50 -1.74
N THR A 179 -2.90 10.60 -1.00
CA THR A 179 -4.02 11.33 -0.43
C THR A 179 -4.19 12.65 -1.18
N LEU A 180 -4.99 13.57 -0.67
CA LEU A 180 -5.10 14.89 -1.30
C LEU A 180 -3.78 15.68 -1.28
N ARG A 181 -2.86 15.40 -0.35
CA ARG A 181 -1.69 16.25 -0.07
C ARG A 181 -0.43 15.48 0.30
N TYR A 182 -0.54 14.21 0.58
CA TYR A 182 0.60 13.36 0.90
C TYR A 182 0.71 12.27 -0.15
N HIS A 183 1.92 12.06 -0.60
CA HIS A 183 2.23 11.11 -1.66
C HIS A 183 3.38 10.22 -1.19
N ALA A 184 3.27 8.95 -1.48
CA ALA A 184 4.27 7.94 -1.16
C ALA A 184 4.58 7.07 -2.37
N GLY A 185 5.83 6.73 -2.55
CA GLY A 185 6.26 5.73 -3.53
C GLY A 185 7.26 4.79 -2.89
N LEU A 186 7.06 3.51 -3.08
CA LEU A 186 7.99 2.46 -2.67
C LEU A 186 8.35 1.64 -3.90
N ILE A 187 9.66 1.49 -4.14
CA ILE A 187 10.21 0.63 -5.18
C ILE A 187 11.10 -0.39 -4.49
N VAL A 188 10.90 -1.66 -4.81
CA VAL A 188 11.72 -2.77 -4.32
C VAL A 188 12.34 -3.49 -5.49
N LEU A 189 13.63 -3.73 -5.42
CA LEU A 189 14.40 -4.57 -6.35
C LEU A 189 14.85 -5.81 -5.57
N PRO A 190 14.02 -6.87 -5.49
CA PRO A 190 14.24 -7.99 -4.59
C PRO A 190 15.59 -8.68 -4.83
N GLU A 191 15.92 -8.97 -6.11
CA GLU A 191 17.16 -9.63 -6.50
C GLU A 191 18.42 -8.78 -6.28
N ALA A 192 18.27 -7.45 -6.33
CA ALA A 192 19.35 -6.51 -6.07
C ALA A 192 19.51 -6.17 -4.58
N GLY A 193 18.60 -6.66 -3.72
CA GLY A 193 18.61 -6.37 -2.30
C GLY A 193 18.43 -4.88 -1.98
N LYS A 194 17.58 -4.18 -2.71
CA LYS A 194 17.41 -2.72 -2.58
C LYS A 194 15.94 -2.32 -2.51
N ALA A 195 15.65 -1.41 -1.60
CA ALA A 195 14.37 -0.71 -1.55
C ALA A 195 14.60 0.81 -1.50
N VAL A 196 13.72 1.54 -2.16
CA VAL A 196 13.74 3.01 -2.19
C VAL A 196 12.35 3.52 -1.85
N ALA A 197 12.27 4.41 -0.88
CA ALA A 197 11.04 5.09 -0.52
C ALA A 197 11.15 6.59 -0.81
N VAL A 198 10.08 7.16 -1.33
CA VAL A 198 9.95 8.60 -1.54
C VAL A 198 8.64 9.05 -0.91
N LEU A 199 8.72 10.05 -0.04
CA LEU A 199 7.56 10.71 0.54
C LEU A 199 7.57 12.17 0.13
N SER A 200 6.42 12.69 -0.25
CA SER A 200 6.26 14.11 -0.50
C SER A 200 4.98 14.66 0.10
N SER A 201 4.99 15.97 0.40
CA SER A 201 3.80 16.70 0.86
C SER A 201 3.61 17.91 -0.05
N GLY A 202 2.41 18.05 -0.61
CA GLY A 202 2.12 19.16 -1.52
C GLY A 202 1.27 18.71 -2.71
N GLY A 203 1.25 19.49 -3.79
CA GLY A 203 0.38 19.25 -4.93
C GLY A 203 0.95 18.39 -6.06
N LEU A 204 2.06 17.68 -5.82
CA LEU A 204 2.69 16.83 -6.84
C LEU A 204 2.75 15.39 -6.34
N SER A 205 2.21 14.48 -7.15
CA SER A 205 2.35 13.04 -6.94
C SER A 205 3.81 12.59 -7.02
N THR A 206 4.12 11.46 -6.40
CA THR A 206 5.43 10.79 -6.49
C THR A 206 5.56 9.91 -7.75
N TYR A 207 4.52 9.85 -8.57
CA TYR A 207 4.49 9.16 -9.87
C TYR A 207 4.96 10.06 -11.00
#